data_6f2f51b29e7e0497a11a074c2fbfe9e9
#
_entry.id   6f2f51b29e7e0497a11a074c2fbfe9e9
#
_cell.length_a   1.000
_cell.length_b   1.000
_cell.length_c   1.000
_cell.angle_alpha   90.00
_cell.angle_beta   90.00
_cell.angle_gamma   90.00
#
_symmetry.space_group_name_H-M   'P 1'
#
loop_
_entity.id
_entity.type
_entity.pdbx_description
1 polymer ?
#
loop_
_entity_poly.entity_id
_entity_poly.type
_entity_poly.pdbx_seq_one_letter_code
_entity_poly.pdbx_strand_id
1 'polypeptide(L)' 'MDISTMADELINYYLIIAHKDISDSLQEKSEEEIQALYYNTFGEDEE' A
#
# COMPACT_ATOMS: atom_id res chain seq x y z
N MET A 1 -0.39 -9.16 9.21
CA MET A 1 -0.32 -9.13 7.76
C MET A 1 1.07 -8.76 7.32
N ASP A 2 1.59 -9.44 6.31
CA ASP A 2 2.92 -9.17 5.85
C ASP A 2 3.01 -7.89 5.05
N ILE A 3 4.18 -7.30 5.04
CA ILE A 3 4.41 -6.13 4.21
C ILE A 3 4.20 -6.47 2.74
N SER A 4 4.60 -7.65 2.33
CA SER A 4 4.38 -8.07 0.95
C SER A 4 2.92 -8.06 0.58
N THR A 5 2.09 -8.54 1.47
CA THR A 5 0.65 -8.57 1.23
C THR A 5 0.09 -7.16 1.20
N MET A 6 0.55 -6.31 2.11
CA MET A 6 0.09 -4.92 2.13
C MET A 6 0.45 -4.22 0.83
N ALA A 7 1.67 -4.42 0.37
CA ALA A 7 2.12 -3.78 -0.87
C ALA A 7 1.30 -4.28 -2.04
N ASP A 8 1.03 -5.58 -2.09
CA ASP A 8 0.24 -6.14 -3.15
C ASP A 8 -1.14 -5.53 -3.19
N GLU A 9 -1.77 -5.41 -2.05
CA GLU A 9 -3.11 -4.86 -2.00
C GLU A 9 -3.12 -3.38 -2.38
N LEU A 10 -2.08 -2.65 -1.99
CA LEU A 10 -1.99 -1.26 -2.38
C LEU A 10 -1.83 -1.12 -3.89
N ILE A 11 -0.99 -1.95 -4.48
CA ILE A 11 -0.78 -1.89 -5.91
C ILE A 11 -2.07 -2.19 -6.65
N ASN A 12 -2.76 -3.22 -6.24
CA ASN A 12 -4.03 -3.58 -6.86
C ASN A 12 -5.06 -2.48 -6.71
N TYR A 13 -5.14 -1.91 -5.53
CA TYR A 13 -6.12 -0.89 -5.24
C TYR A 13 -5.92 0.31 -6.18
N TYR A 14 -4.69 0.81 -6.27
CA TYR A 14 -4.44 1.97 -7.10
C TYR A 14 -4.52 1.64 -8.58
N LEU A 15 -4.21 0.41 -8.95
CA LEU A 15 -4.33 0.02 -10.33
C LEU A 15 -5.79 0.02 -10.76
N ILE A 16 -6.67 -0.44 -9.90
CA ILE A 16 -8.08 -0.53 -10.24
C ILE A 16 -8.76 0.81 -10.19
N ILE A 17 -8.56 1.59 -9.13
CA ILE A 17 -9.33 2.82 -9.02
C ILE A 17 -8.64 4.01 -9.65
N ALA A 18 -7.33 4.02 -9.74
CA ALA A 18 -6.62 5.16 -10.29
C ALA A 18 -5.89 4.83 -11.58
N HIS A 19 -5.94 3.59 -12.02
CA HIS A 19 -5.24 3.14 -13.20
C HIS A 19 -3.77 3.50 -13.11
N LYS A 20 -3.19 3.36 -11.92
CA LYS A 20 -1.84 3.76 -11.72
C LYS A 20 -1.06 2.66 -11.03
N ASP A 21 0.09 2.31 -11.60
CA ASP A 21 0.92 1.27 -11.04
C ASP A 21 1.91 1.92 -10.10
N ILE A 22 1.77 1.68 -8.81
CA ILE A 22 2.63 2.31 -7.83
C ILE A 22 3.71 1.38 -7.31
N SER A 23 3.93 0.27 -8.00
CA SER A 23 4.90 -0.70 -7.50
C SER A 23 6.29 -0.09 -7.39
N ASP A 24 6.70 0.72 -8.37
CA ASP A 24 8.00 1.37 -8.30
C ASP A 24 8.09 2.30 -7.11
N SER A 25 7.04 3.05 -6.87
CA SER A 25 7.02 3.95 -5.73
C SER A 25 7.15 3.18 -4.44
N LEU A 26 6.46 2.06 -4.33
CA LEU A 26 6.51 1.27 -3.12
C LEU A 26 7.88 0.69 -2.89
N GLN A 27 8.60 0.37 -3.95
CA GLN A 27 9.92 -0.19 -3.79
C GLN A 27 10.89 0.81 -3.18
N GLU A 28 10.62 2.07 -3.33
CA GLU A 28 11.47 3.09 -2.77
C GLU A 28 11.10 3.45 -1.34
N LYS A 29 9.99 2.93 -0.85
CA LYS A 29 9.55 3.25 0.50
C LYS A 29 10.00 2.21 1.49
N SER A 30 10.17 2.62 2.73
CA SER A 30 10.49 1.67 3.77
C SER A 30 9.23 0.93 4.18
N GLU A 31 9.40 -0.13 4.96
CA GLU A 31 8.25 -0.92 5.40
C GLU A 31 7.30 -0.08 6.22
N GLU A 32 7.85 0.80 7.04
CA GLU A 32 7.00 1.66 7.86
C GLU A 32 6.16 2.58 6.99
N GLU A 33 6.75 3.08 5.92
CA GLU A 33 6.03 3.96 5.04
C GLU A 33 4.94 3.21 4.28
N ILE A 34 5.22 1.99 3.90
CA ILE A 34 4.22 1.17 3.23
C ILE A 34 3.07 0.88 4.18
N GLN A 35 3.37 0.57 5.43
CA GLN A 35 2.32 0.36 6.43
C GLN A 35 1.47 1.59 6.61
N ALA A 36 2.11 2.74 6.72
CA ALA A 36 1.37 3.97 6.93
C ALA A 36 0.46 4.25 5.74
N LEU A 37 0.97 4.03 4.55
CA LEU A 37 0.16 4.24 3.35
C LEU A 37 -1.00 3.27 3.31
N TYR A 38 -0.77 2.03 3.70
CA TYR A 38 -1.82 1.02 3.71
C TYR A 38 -2.95 1.44 4.65
N TYR A 39 -2.61 1.83 5.85
CA TYR A 39 -3.61 2.23 6.83
C TYR A 39 -4.32 3.52 6.41
N ASN A 40 -3.59 4.44 5.82
CA ASN A 40 -4.19 5.65 5.30
C ASN A 40 -5.16 5.36 4.19
N THR A 41 -4.83 4.41 3.33
CA THR A 41 -5.64 4.10 2.17
C THR A 41 -6.87 3.31 2.53
N PHE A 42 -6.71 2.30 3.38
CA PHE A 42 -7.81 1.42 3.72
C PHE A 42 -8.47 1.73 5.06
N GLY A 43 -7.90 2.66 5.80
CA GLY A 43 -8.52 3.10 7.04
C GLY A 43 -8.47 2.11 8.17
N GLU A 44 -7.48 1.26 8.20
CA GLU A 44 -7.45 0.28 9.16
C GLU A 44 -6.80 0.71 10.38
N ASP A 45 -7.33 0.95 11.45
CA ASP A 45 -6.60 1.41 12.53
C ASP A 45 -7.02 0.72 13.68
N GLU A 46 -6.37 0.37 14.43
CA GLU A 46 -6.69 -0.28 15.39
C GLU A 46 -6.71 0.33 16.52
N GLU A 47 -6.85 0.90 16.90
CA GLU A 47 -7.00 1.43 17.89
C GLU A 47 -7.29 1.73 18.27
#